data_da58a1f65195d4ee70a5ef0b9b125adc
#
_entry.id   da58a1f65195d4ee70a5ef0b9b125adc
#
_cell.length_a   1.000
_cell.length_b   1.000
_cell.length_c   1.000
_cell.angle_alpha   90.00
_cell.angle_beta   90.00
_cell.angle_gamma   90.00
#
_symmetry.space_group_name_H-M   'P 1'
#
loop_
_entity.id
_entity.type
_entity.pdbx_description
1 polymer ?
#
loop_
_entity_poly.entity_id
_entity_poly.type
_entity_poly.pdbx_seq_one_letter_code
_entity_poly.pdbx_strand_id
1 'polypeptide(L)'
;MEIRKSTFDYSPSLIEYEGNFIRINFDVEQIELENSMDSSEGKKATRMAYSAYVVRIEQPLERGKVVDAIVVSAYPTDKMQAIINNHFANLAKIADGKKLDADEEEHEAEYEEMQAWRTKAKAVATDVIDNYISTH
;
A
#
# COMPACT_ATOMS: atom_id res chain seq x y z
N MET A 1 -5.42 6.11 4.17
CA MET A 1 -4.80 5.41 3.01
C MET A 1 -5.86 5.09 1.97
N GLU A 2 -5.63 5.47 0.74
CA GLU A 2 -6.63 5.28 -0.33
C GLU A 2 -6.53 3.93 -1.03
N ILE A 3 -5.37 3.29 -1.02
CA ILE A 3 -5.18 1.99 -1.68
C ILE A 3 -5.95 0.88 -0.95
N ARG A 4 -6.49 -0.06 -1.71
CA ARG A 4 -7.15 -1.27 -1.21
C ARG A 4 -6.50 -2.49 -1.84
N LYS A 5 -6.53 -3.61 -1.13
CA LYS A 5 -6.05 -4.88 -1.67
C LYS A 5 -7.01 -5.43 -2.72
N SER A 6 -6.46 -5.95 -3.80
CA SER A 6 -7.20 -6.69 -4.83
C SER A 6 -7.24 -8.17 -4.46
N THR A 7 -8.24 -8.88 -5.00
CA THR A 7 -8.43 -10.31 -4.77
C THR A 7 -8.03 -11.10 -6.01
N PHE A 8 -7.34 -12.21 -5.80
CA PHE A 8 -6.83 -13.09 -6.86
C PHE A 8 -7.23 -14.54 -6.58
N ASP A 9 -7.49 -15.29 -7.65
CA ASP A 9 -7.75 -16.73 -7.57
C ASP A 9 -6.45 -17.54 -7.43
N TYR A 10 -5.32 -16.91 -7.61
CA TYR A 10 -3.98 -17.50 -7.53
C TYR A 10 -3.10 -16.63 -6.64
N SER A 11 -1.97 -17.15 -6.19
CA SER A 11 -0.98 -16.37 -5.44
C SER A 11 -0.19 -15.52 -6.44
N PRO A 12 -0.41 -14.21 -6.50
CA PRO A 12 0.28 -13.37 -7.47
C PRO A 12 1.78 -13.26 -7.16
N SER A 13 2.60 -13.25 -8.20
CA SER A 13 4.04 -13.02 -8.05
C SER A 13 4.32 -11.56 -7.74
N LEU A 14 5.44 -11.31 -7.07
CA LEU A 14 5.84 -9.93 -6.75
C LEU A 14 5.91 -9.07 -8.01
N ILE A 15 6.42 -9.60 -9.11
CA ILE A 15 6.53 -8.90 -10.39
C ILE A 15 5.80 -9.69 -11.46
N GLU A 16 4.88 -9.04 -12.16
CA GLU A 16 4.20 -9.61 -13.31
C GLU A 16 4.22 -8.59 -14.46
N TYR A 17 4.48 -9.06 -15.68
CA TYR A 17 4.59 -8.18 -16.83
C TYR A 17 3.27 -8.08 -17.58
N GLU A 18 2.84 -6.86 -17.88
CA GLU A 18 1.61 -6.57 -18.61
C GLU A 18 1.95 -5.64 -19.79
N GLY A 19 2.49 -6.20 -20.87
CA GLY A 19 2.90 -5.39 -22.03
C GLY A 19 4.00 -4.39 -21.66
N ASN A 20 3.72 -3.11 -21.83
CA ASN A 20 4.66 -2.04 -21.50
C ASN A 20 4.71 -1.70 -20.01
N PHE A 21 3.84 -2.31 -19.19
CA PHE A 21 3.75 -2.06 -17.77
C PHE A 21 4.28 -3.23 -16.97
N ILE A 22 4.77 -2.91 -15.78
CA ILE A 22 5.16 -3.89 -14.77
C ILE A 22 4.16 -3.76 -13.63
N ARG A 23 3.49 -4.86 -13.31
CA ARG A 23 2.59 -4.93 -12.16
C ARG A 23 3.37 -5.47 -10.97
N ILE A 24 3.25 -4.79 -9.85
CA ILE A 24 3.89 -5.17 -8.60
C ILE A 24 2.81 -5.53 -7.60
N ASN A 25 2.84 -6.76 -7.11
CA ASN A 25 1.89 -7.29 -6.15
C ASN A 25 2.62 -7.53 -4.83
N PHE A 26 2.22 -6.83 -3.78
CA PHE A 26 2.91 -6.93 -2.50
C PHE A 26 1.95 -7.12 -1.34
N ASP A 27 2.48 -7.54 -0.20
CA ASP A 27 1.71 -7.93 0.98
C ASP A 27 0.65 -8.98 0.63
N VAL A 28 1.08 -10.03 -0.06
CA VAL A 28 0.21 -11.12 -0.48
C VAL A 28 -0.23 -11.93 0.74
N GLU A 29 -1.53 -12.11 0.89
CA GLU A 29 -2.12 -12.90 1.97
C GLU A 29 -3.09 -13.92 1.41
N GLN A 30 -3.07 -15.14 1.96
CA GLN A 30 -4.10 -16.13 1.66
C GLN A 30 -5.35 -15.80 2.48
N ILE A 31 -6.50 -15.78 1.81
CA ILE A 31 -7.78 -15.45 2.44
C ILE A 31 -8.83 -16.49 2.09
N GLU A 32 -9.89 -16.58 2.90
CA GLU A 32 -11.05 -17.38 2.59
C GLU A 32 -12.17 -16.49 2.07
N LEU A 33 -12.79 -16.89 0.95
CA LEU A 33 -13.95 -16.21 0.40
C LEU A 33 -15.15 -17.12 0.49
N GLU A 34 -16.33 -16.56 0.84
CA GLU A 34 -17.58 -17.29 0.77
C GLU A 34 -17.99 -17.46 -0.68
N ASN A 35 -18.33 -18.70 -1.04
CA ASN A 35 -18.88 -18.99 -2.35
C ASN A 35 -20.40 -18.81 -2.30
N SER A 36 -20.90 -17.68 -2.80
CA SER A 36 -22.31 -17.32 -2.77
C SER A 36 -23.22 -18.20 -3.65
N MET A 37 -22.62 -19.09 -4.42
CA MET A 37 -23.37 -19.97 -5.36
C MET A 37 -23.88 -21.26 -4.74
N ASP A 38 -23.52 -21.55 -3.51
CA ASP A 38 -23.79 -22.84 -2.87
C ASP A 38 -24.78 -22.70 -1.72
N SER A 39 -25.93 -22.08 -1.99
CA SER A 39 -26.95 -21.83 -0.97
C SER A 39 -27.99 -22.95 -0.85
N SER A 40 -27.90 -24.03 -1.65
CA SER A 40 -28.95 -25.04 -1.74
C SER A 40 -29.11 -25.90 -0.47
N GLU A 41 -28.16 -25.91 0.45
CA GLU A 41 -28.22 -26.68 1.68
C GLU A 41 -27.96 -25.86 2.96
N GLY A 42 -27.96 -24.55 2.87
CA GLY A 42 -27.68 -23.69 4.03
C GLY A 42 -26.22 -23.72 4.52
N LYS A 43 -25.37 -24.44 3.85
CA LYS A 43 -23.91 -24.45 4.13
C LYS A 43 -23.20 -23.54 3.16
N LYS A 44 -22.52 -22.53 3.68
CA LYS A 44 -21.67 -21.65 2.88
C LYS A 44 -20.37 -22.38 2.56
N ALA A 45 -20.13 -22.70 1.28
CA ALA A 45 -18.85 -23.21 0.84
C ALA A 45 -17.85 -22.06 0.80
N THR A 46 -16.65 -22.30 1.33
CA THR A 46 -15.56 -21.34 1.27
C THR A 46 -14.53 -21.82 0.25
N ARG A 47 -13.87 -20.87 -0.42
CA ARG A 47 -12.76 -21.16 -1.29
C ARG A 47 -11.56 -20.32 -0.87
N MET A 48 -10.38 -20.85 -1.09
CA MET A 48 -9.15 -20.10 -0.83
C MET A 48 -8.89 -19.14 -1.98
N ALA A 49 -8.47 -17.94 -1.61
CA ALA A 49 -8.09 -16.89 -2.54
C ALA A 49 -6.90 -16.13 -1.95
N TYR A 50 -6.46 -15.12 -2.65
CA TYR A 50 -5.32 -14.31 -2.22
C TYR A 50 -5.67 -12.84 -2.36
N SER A 51 -5.14 -12.03 -1.46
CA SER A 51 -5.24 -10.57 -1.55
C SER A 51 -3.85 -9.97 -1.61
N ALA A 52 -3.71 -8.87 -2.34
CA ALA A 52 -2.45 -8.15 -2.43
C ALA A 52 -2.71 -6.70 -2.82
N TYR A 53 -1.82 -5.81 -2.41
CA TYR A 53 -1.77 -4.49 -2.99
C TYR A 53 -1.17 -4.57 -4.38
N VAL A 54 -1.70 -3.79 -5.31
CA VAL A 54 -1.27 -3.78 -6.71
C VAL A 54 -0.93 -2.37 -7.13
N VAL A 55 0.27 -2.19 -7.66
CA VAL A 55 0.65 -0.96 -8.35
C VAL A 55 1.25 -1.31 -9.70
N ARG A 56 1.20 -0.36 -10.63
CA ARG A 56 1.75 -0.53 -11.98
C ARG A 56 2.72 0.59 -12.26
N ILE A 57 3.82 0.24 -12.88
CA ILE A 57 4.79 1.22 -13.38
C ILE A 57 5.03 0.96 -14.85
N GLU A 58 5.42 1.97 -15.57
CA GLU A 58 5.83 1.85 -16.95
C GLU A 58 7.28 1.38 -17.01
N GLN A 59 7.60 0.50 -17.97
CA GLN A 59 8.99 0.08 -18.16
C GLN A 59 9.87 1.27 -18.57
N PRO A 60 11.16 1.29 -18.24
CA PRO A 60 11.92 0.24 -17.57
C PRO A 60 11.72 0.21 -16.04
N LEU A 61 12.09 -0.90 -15.41
CA LEU A 61 12.03 -1.04 -13.96
C LEU A 61 13.10 -0.18 -13.30
N GLU A 62 12.67 0.73 -12.44
CA GLU A 62 13.54 1.60 -11.66
C GLU A 62 13.01 1.68 -10.23
N ARG A 63 13.91 1.61 -9.25
CA ARG A 63 13.52 1.63 -7.83
C ARG A 63 12.68 2.85 -7.45
N GLY A 64 13.08 4.03 -7.92
CA GLY A 64 12.35 5.28 -7.63
C GLY A 64 10.92 5.27 -8.15
N LYS A 65 10.70 4.69 -9.33
CA LYS A 65 9.34 4.54 -9.90
C LYS A 65 8.46 3.65 -9.01
N VAL A 66 9.02 2.58 -8.48
CA VAL A 66 8.29 1.67 -7.60
C VAL A 66 7.92 2.38 -6.30
N VAL A 67 8.87 3.06 -5.67
CA VAL A 67 8.61 3.83 -4.45
C VAL A 67 7.49 4.85 -4.68
N ASP A 68 7.61 5.65 -5.73
CA ASP A 68 6.64 6.71 -6.03
C ASP A 68 5.24 6.13 -6.31
N ALA A 69 5.17 5.04 -7.08
CA ALA A 69 3.90 4.40 -7.40
C ALA A 69 3.20 3.90 -6.12
N ILE A 70 3.94 3.27 -5.22
CA ILE A 70 3.39 2.76 -3.96
C ILE A 70 2.95 3.92 -3.04
N VAL A 71 3.78 4.94 -2.89
CA VAL A 71 3.46 6.08 -2.03
C VAL A 71 2.22 6.81 -2.55
N VAL A 72 2.21 7.17 -3.82
CA VAL A 72 1.12 7.95 -4.43
C VAL A 72 -0.20 7.17 -4.47
N SER A 73 -0.15 5.84 -4.60
CA SER A 73 -1.36 5.00 -4.60
C SER A 73 -2.16 5.12 -3.29
N ALA A 74 -1.47 5.32 -2.17
CA ALA A 74 -2.10 5.44 -0.86
C ALA A 74 -2.27 6.91 -0.42
N TYR A 75 -1.34 7.76 -0.81
CA TYR A 75 -1.29 9.18 -0.42
C TYR A 75 -1.00 10.03 -1.64
N PRO A 76 -2.03 10.49 -2.36
CA PRO A 76 -1.83 11.45 -3.45
C PRO A 76 -1.07 12.68 -2.98
N THR A 77 -0.37 13.34 -3.89
CA THR A 77 0.55 14.44 -3.57
C THR A 77 -0.09 15.54 -2.73
N ASP A 78 -1.32 15.95 -3.07
CA ASP A 78 -2.05 16.98 -2.34
C ASP A 78 -2.41 16.54 -0.92
N LYS A 79 -2.82 15.28 -0.74
CA LYS A 79 -3.12 14.70 0.56
C LYS A 79 -1.86 14.60 1.43
N MET A 80 -0.76 14.15 0.84
CA MET A 80 0.54 14.07 1.52
C MET A 80 0.99 15.44 1.98
N GLN A 81 0.82 16.47 1.13
CA GLN A 81 1.17 17.85 1.47
C GLN A 81 0.35 18.35 2.66
N ALA A 82 -0.94 18.06 2.70
CA ALA A 82 -1.80 18.46 3.82
C ALA A 82 -1.37 17.78 5.13
N ILE A 83 -1.04 16.49 5.07
CA ILE A 83 -0.57 15.73 6.25
C ILE A 83 0.74 16.33 6.79
N ILE A 84 1.68 16.65 5.90
CA ILE A 84 2.96 17.25 6.28
C ILE A 84 2.75 18.64 6.89
N ASN A 85 1.88 19.46 6.29
CA ASN A 85 1.59 20.80 6.81
C ASN A 85 0.96 20.74 8.20
N ASN A 86 0.04 19.81 8.45
CA ASN A 86 -0.54 19.60 9.76
C ASN A 86 0.51 19.20 10.79
N HIS A 87 1.43 18.33 10.40
CA HIS A 87 2.53 17.89 11.26
C HIS A 87 3.44 19.06 11.65
N PHE A 88 3.83 19.90 10.70
CA PHE A 88 4.66 21.08 10.99
C PHE A 88 3.96 22.06 11.91
N ALA A 89 2.66 22.28 11.72
CA ALA A 89 1.88 23.16 12.61
C ALA A 89 1.87 22.60 14.05
N ASN A 90 1.71 21.28 14.19
CA ASN A 90 1.73 20.62 15.49
C ASN A 90 3.11 20.71 16.17
N LEU A 91 4.20 20.55 15.40
CA LEU A 91 5.55 20.72 15.92
C LEU A 91 5.79 22.12 16.47
N ALA A 92 5.31 23.14 15.76
CA ALA A 92 5.42 24.53 16.21
C ALA A 92 4.66 24.74 17.53
N LYS A 93 3.48 24.15 17.64
CA LYS A 93 2.66 24.24 18.86
C LYS A 93 3.34 23.57 20.05
N ILE A 94 3.93 22.39 19.85
CA ILE A 94 4.68 21.67 20.88
C ILE A 94 5.92 22.47 21.31
N ALA A 95 6.62 23.10 20.36
CA ALA A 95 7.78 23.93 20.64
C ALA A 95 7.45 25.14 21.51
N ASP A 96 6.22 25.65 21.40
CA ASP A 96 5.71 26.73 22.25
C ASP A 96 5.20 26.26 23.62
N GLY A 97 5.39 24.98 23.96
CA GLY A 97 4.96 24.39 25.22
C GLY A 97 3.45 24.14 25.34
N LYS A 98 2.73 24.17 24.24
CA LYS A 98 1.29 23.92 24.19
C LYS A 98 1.00 22.43 23.99
N LYS A 99 -0.15 21.99 24.47
CA LYS A 99 -0.62 20.62 24.24
C LYS A 99 -1.46 20.55 22.96
N LEU A 100 -1.37 19.41 22.29
CA LEU A 100 -2.21 19.13 21.13
C LEU A 100 -3.62 18.77 21.58
N ASP A 101 -4.64 19.23 20.85
CA ASP A 101 -6.01 18.78 21.03
C ASP A 101 -6.25 17.43 20.32
N ALA A 102 -7.46 16.88 20.42
CA ALA A 102 -7.79 15.57 19.85
C ALA A 102 -7.62 15.53 18.33
N ASP A 103 -8.02 16.59 17.63
CA ASP A 103 -7.88 16.66 16.17
C ASP A 103 -6.41 16.73 15.76
N GLU A 104 -5.61 17.48 16.51
CA GLU A 104 -4.17 17.61 16.24
C GLU A 104 -3.44 16.29 16.52
N GLU A 105 -3.83 15.55 17.55
CA GLU A 105 -3.28 14.21 17.80
C GLU A 105 -3.64 13.22 16.70
N GLU A 106 -4.84 13.33 16.14
CA GLU A 106 -5.27 12.52 15.00
C GLU A 106 -4.43 12.84 13.75
N HIS A 107 -4.10 14.11 13.51
CA HIS A 107 -3.20 14.51 12.43
C HIS A 107 -1.79 13.91 12.61
N GLU A 108 -1.29 13.82 13.84
CA GLU A 108 -0.02 13.16 14.12
C GLU A 108 -0.07 11.67 13.82
N ALA A 109 -1.17 11.00 14.16
CA ALA A 109 -1.38 9.60 13.83
C ALA A 109 -1.38 9.36 12.31
N GLU A 110 -2.02 10.25 11.55
CA GLU A 110 -2.00 10.20 10.08
C GLU A 110 -0.59 10.37 9.52
N TYR A 111 0.20 11.29 10.10
CA TYR A 111 1.58 11.50 9.68
C TYR A 111 2.43 10.24 9.94
N GLU A 112 2.31 9.63 11.09
CA GLU A 112 3.03 8.41 11.44
C GLU A 112 2.64 7.24 10.51
N GLU A 113 1.36 7.09 10.22
CA GLU A 113 0.86 6.08 9.29
C GLU A 113 1.45 6.29 7.88
N MET A 114 1.48 7.53 7.42
CA MET A 114 2.07 7.87 6.12
C MET A 114 3.57 7.56 6.09
N GLN A 115 4.31 7.88 7.15
CA GLN A 115 5.74 7.58 7.23
C GLN A 115 6.00 6.07 7.24
N ALA A 116 5.17 5.29 7.94
CA ALA A 116 5.25 3.84 7.94
C ALA A 116 5.01 3.27 6.53
N TRP A 117 4.05 3.80 5.80
CA TRP A 117 3.78 3.40 4.43
C TRP A 117 4.94 3.73 3.49
N ARG A 118 5.55 4.90 3.65
CA ARG A 118 6.73 5.29 2.87
C ARG A 118 7.91 4.37 3.13
N THR A 119 8.10 3.95 4.37
CA THR A 119 9.13 2.96 4.73
C THR A 119 8.84 1.62 4.06
N LYS A 120 7.58 1.17 4.07
CA LYS A 120 7.16 -0.04 3.38
C LYS A 120 7.42 0.06 1.87
N ALA A 121 7.10 1.20 1.27
CA ALA A 121 7.32 1.42 -0.17
C ALA A 121 8.79 1.22 -0.54
N LYS A 122 9.71 1.73 0.27
CA LYS A 122 11.14 1.57 0.06
C LYS A 122 11.59 0.11 0.21
N ALA A 123 11.04 -0.59 1.20
CA ALA A 123 11.36 -2.01 1.42
C ALA A 123 10.84 -2.88 0.26
N VAL A 124 9.62 -2.65 -0.18
CA VAL A 124 9.05 -3.37 -1.34
C VAL A 124 9.86 -3.09 -2.60
N ALA A 125 10.24 -1.83 -2.83
CA ALA A 125 11.05 -1.46 -3.99
C ALA A 125 12.40 -2.17 -3.99
N THR A 126 13.05 -2.30 -2.84
CA THR A 126 14.29 -3.05 -2.70
C THR A 126 14.07 -4.53 -3.04
N ASP A 127 13.00 -5.14 -2.52
CA ASP A 127 12.66 -6.53 -2.82
C ASP A 127 12.40 -6.75 -4.31
N VAL A 128 11.71 -5.81 -4.96
CA VAL A 128 11.43 -5.85 -6.40
C VAL A 128 12.73 -5.84 -7.20
N ILE A 129 13.64 -4.95 -6.90
CA ILE A 129 14.91 -4.85 -7.60
C ILE A 129 15.75 -6.11 -7.37
N ASP A 130 15.83 -6.60 -6.14
CA ASP A 130 16.57 -7.81 -5.81
C ASP A 130 16.00 -9.04 -6.53
N ASN A 131 14.67 -9.17 -6.57
CA ASN A 131 13.97 -10.22 -7.29
C ASN A 131 14.28 -10.16 -8.79
N TYR A 132 14.21 -8.97 -9.38
CA TYR A 132 14.54 -8.77 -10.80
C TYR A 132 15.98 -9.18 -11.11
N ILE A 133 16.93 -8.74 -10.32
CA ILE A 133 18.36 -9.06 -10.51
C ILE A 133 18.59 -10.57 -10.40
N SER A 134 17.95 -11.25 -9.44
CA SER A 134 18.15 -12.68 -9.24
C SER A 134 17.52 -13.54 -10.34
N THR A 135 16.55 -13.01 -11.11
CA THR A 135 15.84 -13.73 -12.17
C THR A 135 16.32 -13.34 -13.58
N HIS A 136 17.15 -12.35 -13.69
CA HIS A 136 17.72 -11.84 -14.93
C HIS A 136 19.23 -11.72 -14.81
#